data_0c2246f386792624d40fb97b98ad1356
#
_entry.id   0c2246f386792624d40fb97b98ad1356
#
_cell.length_a   1.000
_cell.length_b   1.000
_cell.length_c   1.000
_cell.angle_alpha   90.00
_cell.angle_beta   90.00
_cell.angle_gamma   90.00
#
_symmetry.space_group_name_H-M   'P 1'
#
loop_
_entity.id
_entity.type
_entity.pdbx_description
1 polymer ?
#
loop_
_entity_poly.entity_id
_entity_poly.type
_entity_poly.pdbx_seq_one_letter_code
_entity_poly.pdbx_strand_id
1 'polypeptide(L)'
;MSLISRRVILAALAGHAFVTRVEAVQPGPAANPKPLAKDAITSDWTAFLGPAHNATSPETKLSRRLPPTALWEFPKGTGYASPAVLGQRLVFLHRHGAEEIVECLHAETGVSRWQFRYRTDFEDRYGYNNGPRSSPVIDGTRTFAIGAQGQLHCLSLDTGQLIWKRDLAAEYRVQQDFFGTASTPLVEGSLLVVNVGAPGGPCVVGFDKATGREIWRAGTEWGPSYASPIPATIHGKRRVFVFAGGESKPPTGGLMSIDPANGRVDFSFPWRSRTYESVNAACPVAFGDKVFISGSYRLGGTLIQVQPDFAPRQRWATQAFALHFNTPVFKNGFLYGFDGRNEPDASLACVDAASGKVMWRETPEWTESLDTGRGPQPQTTGTYRGSLLGVDGQFLCLGELGHLLWMDLTPQGYREVSRARLFMARESWSLPVLSRGLLYVVQNTRDFQTGVGPRLRCYDLRA
;
A
#
# COMPACT_ATOMS: atom_id res chain seq x y z
N MET A 1 -39.03 -52.81 -11.51
CA MET A 1 -38.79 -52.21 -12.82
C MET A 1 -37.87 -51.02 -12.63
N SER A 2 -36.71 -51.16 -13.14
CA SER A 2 -35.49 -50.39 -13.32
C SER A 2 -35.37 -49.00 -12.67
N LEU A 3 -34.56 -48.91 -11.59
CA LEU A 3 -33.97 -47.73 -11.02
C LEU A 3 -32.68 -47.40 -11.80
N ILE A 4 -32.66 -46.29 -12.53
CA ILE A 4 -31.45 -45.75 -13.14
C ILE A 4 -30.84 -44.75 -12.14
N SER A 5 -29.73 -45.14 -11.55
CA SER A 5 -28.86 -44.31 -10.71
C SER A 5 -28.16 -43.28 -11.58
N ARG A 6 -28.43 -41.97 -11.39
CA ARG A 6 -27.62 -40.87 -11.92
C ARG A 6 -26.42 -40.63 -11.02
N ARG A 7 -25.25 -41.12 -11.43
CA ARG A 7 -23.96 -40.65 -10.86
C ARG A 7 -23.68 -39.24 -11.37
N VAL A 8 -23.73 -38.30 -10.44
CA VAL A 8 -23.21 -36.94 -10.68
C VAL A 8 -21.67 -37.04 -10.58
N ILE A 9 -21.01 -36.90 -11.71
CA ILE A 9 -19.54 -36.72 -11.75
C ILE A 9 -19.28 -35.24 -11.44
N LEU A 10 -18.82 -34.96 -10.22
CA LEU A 10 -18.23 -33.66 -9.87
C LEU A 10 -16.87 -33.58 -10.58
N ALA A 11 -16.82 -32.90 -11.72
CA ALA A 11 -15.55 -32.49 -12.32
C ALA A 11 -14.99 -31.33 -11.50
N ALA A 12 -13.98 -31.58 -10.68
CA ALA A 12 -13.18 -30.56 -10.07
C ALA A 12 -12.42 -29.80 -11.17
N LEU A 13 -12.94 -28.61 -11.55
CA LEU A 13 -12.19 -27.68 -12.39
C LEU A 13 -11.04 -27.10 -11.58
N ALA A 14 -9.89 -27.77 -11.62
CA ALA A 14 -8.64 -27.20 -11.18
C ALA A 14 -8.32 -26.00 -12.09
N GLY A 15 -8.50 -24.79 -11.60
CA GLY A 15 -8.13 -23.57 -12.30
C GLY A 15 -6.63 -23.60 -12.58
N HIS A 16 -6.25 -23.82 -13.81
CA HIS A 16 -4.84 -23.78 -14.24
C HIS A 16 -4.43 -22.29 -14.36
N ALA A 17 -3.46 -21.88 -13.56
CA ALA A 17 -2.75 -20.62 -13.77
C ALA A 17 -1.67 -20.86 -14.84
N PHE A 18 -1.66 -20.04 -15.87
CA PHE A 18 -0.71 -20.13 -16.96
C PHE A 18 0.32 -19.02 -16.89
N VAL A 19 1.59 -19.36 -17.01
CA VAL A 19 2.64 -18.40 -17.36
C VAL A 19 2.61 -18.30 -18.88
N THR A 20 2.07 -17.20 -19.41
CA THR A 20 2.14 -16.94 -20.85
C THR A 20 3.37 -16.08 -21.15
N ARG A 21 4.15 -16.47 -22.13
CA ARG A 21 5.10 -15.58 -22.79
C ARG A 21 4.25 -14.57 -23.59
N VAL A 22 4.15 -13.35 -23.09
CA VAL A 22 3.34 -12.30 -23.71
C VAL A 22 4.14 -11.70 -24.86
N GLU A 23 3.48 -11.39 -25.98
CA GLU A 23 3.96 -10.36 -26.89
C GLU A 23 4.18 -9.09 -26.08
N ALA A 24 5.41 -8.58 -26.07
CA ALA A 24 5.81 -7.47 -25.23
C ALA A 24 4.94 -6.25 -25.55
N VAL A 25 4.08 -5.86 -24.61
CA VAL A 25 3.40 -4.57 -24.68
C VAL A 25 4.50 -3.51 -24.71
N GLN A 26 4.63 -2.82 -25.85
CA GLN A 26 5.60 -1.76 -25.99
C GLN A 26 5.10 -0.57 -25.14
N PRO A 27 5.90 -0.03 -24.20
CA PRO A 27 5.58 1.22 -23.55
C PRO A 27 5.53 2.34 -24.62
N GLY A 28 4.82 3.41 -24.32
CA GLY A 28 4.89 4.65 -25.12
C GLY A 28 6.33 5.16 -25.26
N PRO A 29 6.58 6.23 -26.02
CA PRO A 29 7.93 6.71 -26.32
C PRO A 29 8.77 6.82 -25.06
N ALA A 30 9.86 6.06 -25.01
CA ALA A 30 10.73 5.96 -23.84
C ALA A 30 11.88 6.95 -23.99
N ALA A 31 12.07 7.80 -22.98
CA ALA A 31 13.32 8.53 -22.79
C ALA A 31 14.28 7.68 -21.94
N ASN A 32 15.57 7.81 -22.17
CA ASN A 32 16.55 7.20 -21.26
C ASN A 32 16.65 8.02 -19.97
N PRO A 33 16.75 7.37 -18.81
CA PRO A 33 16.99 8.09 -17.58
C PRO A 33 18.38 8.75 -17.59
N LYS A 34 18.51 9.87 -16.91
CA LYS A 34 19.82 10.51 -16.67
C LYS A 34 20.72 9.56 -15.88
N PRO A 35 22.04 9.70 -15.95
CA PRO A 35 22.95 9.02 -15.04
C PRO A 35 22.68 9.49 -13.61
N LEU A 36 22.90 8.62 -12.64
CA LEU A 36 22.86 8.99 -11.23
C LEU A 36 23.96 10.02 -10.92
N ALA A 37 23.63 11.00 -10.10
CA ALA A 37 24.62 11.97 -9.64
C ALA A 37 25.73 11.25 -8.85
N LYS A 38 26.96 11.79 -8.95
CA LYS A 38 28.09 11.25 -8.20
C LYS A 38 27.78 11.25 -6.70
N ASP A 39 28.08 10.13 -6.02
CA ASP A 39 27.83 9.90 -4.60
C ASP A 39 26.34 9.99 -4.17
N ALA A 40 25.39 9.82 -5.12
CA ALA A 40 23.99 9.69 -4.79
C ALA A 40 23.76 8.36 -4.03
N ILE A 41 23.09 8.45 -2.88
CA ILE A 41 22.57 7.25 -2.21
C ILE A 41 21.34 6.80 -2.97
N THR A 42 21.26 5.52 -3.29
CA THR A 42 20.11 4.90 -3.95
C THR A 42 19.59 3.72 -3.16
N SER A 43 18.33 3.38 -3.34
CA SER A 43 17.72 2.20 -2.72
C SER A 43 16.75 1.52 -3.68
N ASP A 44 16.48 0.25 -3.41
CA ASP A 44 15.35 -0.46 -3.99
C ASP A 44 14.10 -0.24 -3.14
N TRP A 45 12.92 -0.51 -3.70
CA TRP A 45 11.62 -0.36 -3.02
C TRP A 45 10.88 -1.70 -3.04
N THR A 46 11.26 -2.61 -2.17
CA THR A 46 10.82 -4.02 -2.24
C THR A 46 9.53 -4.33 -1.49
N ALA A 47 8.99 -3.39 -0.71
CA ALA A 47 7.78 -3.55 0.09
C ALA A 47 6.89 -2.30 0.01
N PHE A 48 5.63 -2.40 0.41
CA PHE A 48 4.60 -1.36 0.27
C PHE A 48 5.03 0.03 0.79
N LEU A 49 5.56 0.12 2.00
CA LEU A 49 6.01 1.38 2.61
C LEU A 49 7.53 1.62 2.46
N GLY A 50 8.16 0.97 1.47
CA GLY A 50 9.57 1.10 1.17
C GLY A 50 10.51 0.29 2.07
N PRO A 51 11.82 0.53 1.96
CA PRO A 51 12.84 -0.33 2.58
C PRO A 51 12.81 -0.31 4.10
N ALA A 52 12.30 0.76 4.70
CA ALA A 52 12.18 0.91 6.17
C ALA A 52 10.74 0.72 6.68
N HIS A 53 9.79 0.33 5.85
CA HIS A 53 8.37 0.14 6.18
C HIS A 53 7.70 1.37 6.85
N ASN A 54 8.08 2.57 6.44
CA ASN A 54 7.65 3.82 7.08
C ASN A 54 7.41 4.97 6.10
N ALA A 55 7.23 4.68 4.80
CA ALA A 55 7.07 5.65 3.71
C ALA A 55 8.24 6.66 3.63
N THR A 56 9.48 6.20 3.89
CA THR A 56 10.68 7.01 3.66
C THR A 56 11.66 6.30 2.72
N SER A 57 12.46 7.09 2.00
CA SER A 57 13.56 6.61 1.18
C SER A 57 14.87 7.24 1.66
N PRO A 58 15.97 6.49 1.73
CA PRO A 58 17.31 7.03 2.03
C PRO A 58 17.94 7.75 0.82
N GLU A 59 17.30 7.77 -0.33
CA GLU A 59 17.84 8.32 -1.56
C GLU A 59 18.16 9.82 -1.45
N THR A 60 19.22 10.25 -2.13
CA THR A 60 19.71 11.62 -2.10
C THR A 60 19.99 12.16 -3.49
N LYS A 61 20.22 13.49 -3.58
CA LYS A 61 20.56 14.21 -4.82
C LYS A 61 19.47 14.05 -5.88
N LEU A 62 18.24 14.22 -5.47
CA LEU A 62 17.08 14.20 -6.34
C LEU A 62 16.75 15.60 -6.85
N SER A 63 16.31 15.69 -8.10
CA SER A 63 15.84 16.95 -8.70
C SER A 63 14.56 17.43 -8.02
N ARG A 64 14.56 18.71 -7.64
CA ARG A 64 13.36 19.40 -7.12
C ARG A 64 12.55 20.08 -8.20
N ARG A 65 13.06 20.05 -9.45
CA ARG A 65 12.39 20.66 -10.60
C ARG A 65 11.22 19.79 -11.05
N LEU A 66 10.03 20.37 -11.13
CA LEU A 66 8.83 19.74 -11.66
C LEU A 66 8.31 20.51 -12.89
N PRO A 67 7.65 19.86 -13.87
CA PRO A 67 7.42 18.42 -13.93
C PRO A 67 8.71 17.63 -14.16
N PRO A 68 8.79 16.38 -13.66
CA PRO A 68 9.90 15.49 -13.94
C PRO A 68 9.80 14.96 -15.37
N THR A 69 10.92 14.53 -15.94
CA THR A 69 10.91 13.89 -17.26
C THR A 69 10.17 12.56 -17.21
N ALA A 70 9.12 12.41 -18.00
CA ALA A 70 8.44 11.12 -18.18
C ALA A 70 9.34 10.19 -19.00
N LEU A 71 9.62 9.01 -18.47
CA LEU A 71 10.44 7.99 -19.15
C LEU A 71 9.56 7.03 -19.94
N TRP A 72 8.53 6.49 -19.32
CA TRP A 72 7.61 5.57 -19.96
C TRP A 72 6.25 5.54 -19.24
N GLU A 73 5.25 5.07 -19.97
CA GLU A 73 3.91 4.81 -19.46
C GLU A 73 3.47 3.40 -19.88
N PHE A 74 2.95 2.62 -18.96
CA PHE A 74 2.43 1.28 -19.21
C PHE A 74 0.91 1.25 -18.99
N PRO A 75 0.10 0.85 -19.99
CA PRO A 75 -1.34 0.69 -19.81
C PRO A 75 -1.61 -0.46 -18.85
N LYS A 76 -2.31 -0.19 -17.76
CA LYS A 76 -2.68 -1.19 -16.77
C LYS A 76 -4.19 -1.37 -16.71
N GLY A 77 -4.64 -2.48 -16.13
CA GLY A 77 -6.02 -2.68 -15.73
C GLY A 77 -6.36 -1.96 -14.41
N THR A 78 -7.50 -2.31 -13.82
CA THR A 78 -7.95 -1.76 -12.54
C THR A 78 -7.09 -2.25 -11.37
N GLY A 79 -7.11 -1.51 -10.25
CA GLY A 79 -6.40 -1.84 -9.01
C GLY A 79 -5.66 -0.65 -8.42
N TYR A 80 -5.43 -0.71 -7.11
CA TYR A 80 -4.76 0.34 -6.32
C TYR A 80 -3.37 -0.07 -5.82
N ALA A 81 -2.88 -1.25 -6.20
CA ALA A 81 -1.58 -1.75 -5.77
C ALA A 81 -0.45 -0.83 -6.21
N SER A 82 0.43 -0.45 -5.29
CA SER A 82 1.71 0.19 -5.61
C SER A 82 2.70 -0.86 -6.11
N PRO A 83 3.62 -0.53 -7.01
CA PRO A 83 4.64 -1.47 -7.44
C PRO A 83 5.70 -1.75 -6.36
N ALA A 84 6.42 -2.87 -6.51
CA ALA A 84 7.67 -3.14 -5.81
C ALA A 84 8.82 -3.20 -6.82
N VAL A 85 10.00 -2.72 -6.43
CA VAL A 85 11.17 -2.63 -7.32
C VAL A 85 12.41 -3.20 -6.66
N LEU A 86 13.10 -4.08 -7.39
CA LEU A 86 14.43 -4.61 -7.03
C LEU A 86 15.33 -4.59 -8.28
N GLY A 87 16.33 -3.74 -8.28
CA GLY A 87 17.20 -3.55 -9.43
C GLY A 87 16.42 -3.14 -10.67
N GLN A 88 16.48 -3.97 -11.70
CA GLN A 88 15.75 -3.75 -12.96
C GLN A 88 14.39 -4.48 -13.03
N ARG A 89 13.90 -5.03 -11.93
CA ARG A 89 12.62 -5.71 -11.84
C ARG A 89 11.61 -4.83 -11.12
N LEU A 90 10.54 -4.47 -11.81
CA LEU A 90 9.38 -3.80 -11.24
C LEU A 90 8.20 -4.75 -11.33
N VAL A 91 7.61 -5.09 -10.18
CA VAL A 91 6.45 -5.98 -10.10
C VAL A 91 5.25 -5.18 -9.59
N PHE A 92 4.08 -5.36 -10.22
CA PHE A 92 2.82 -4.78 -9.74
C PHE A 92 1.64 -5.70 -10.05
N LEU A 93 0.51 -5.45 -9.36
CA LEU A 93 -0.73 -6.18 -9.55
C LEU A 93 -1.77 -5.28 -10.20
N HIS A 94 -2.53 -5.84 -11.13
CA HIS A 94 -3.69 -5.19 -11.74
C HIS A 94 -4.70 -6.24 -12.22
N ARG A 95 -5.87 -5.79 -12.70
CA ARG A 95 -6.92 -6.69 -13.19
C ARG A 95 -7.41 -6.26 -14.57
N HIS A 96 -7.52 -7.21 -15.48
CA HIS A 96 -8.22 -7.07 -16.76
C HIS A 96 -9.37 -8.08 -16.82
N GLY A 97 -10.59 -7.57 -16.94
CA GLY A 97 -11.79 -8.43 -17.01
C GLY A 97 -11.91 -9.33 -15.78
N ALA A 98 -11.91 -10.65 -15.99
CA ALA A 98 -12.02 -11.68 -14.95
C ALA A 98 -10.65 -12.22 -14.49
N GLU A 99 -9.54 -11.55 -14.81
CA GLU A 99 -8.20 -12.03 -14.44
C GLU A 99 -7.44 -10.95 -13.66
N GLU A 100 -6.91 -11.34 -12.51
CA GLU A 100 -5.83 -10.62 -11.85
C GLU A 100 -4.48 -11.03 -12.44
N ILE A 101 -3.59 -10.07 -12.55
CA ILE A 101 -2.31 -10.20 -13.24
C ILE A 101 -1.20 -9.69 -12.32
N VAL A 102 -0.22 -10.54 -12.05
CA VAL A 102 1.07 -10.12 -11.52
C VAL A 102 1.97 -9.84 -12.72
N GLU A 103 2.32 -8.60 -12.93
CA GLU A 103 3.11 -8.12 -14.06
C GLU A 103 4.51 -7.76 -13.61
N CYS A 104 5.54 -8.19 -14.35
CA CYS A 104 6.92 -7.73 -14.14
C CYS A 104 7.38 -6.94 -15.35
N LEU A 105 7.83 -5.71 -15.10
CA LEU A 105 8.41 -4.83 -16.10
C LEU A 105 9.91 -4.65 -15.87
N HIS A 106 10.61 -4.24 -16.92
CA HIS A 106 11.92 -3.63 -16.77
C HIS A 106 11.75 -2.23 -16.17
N ALA A 107 12.35 -1.97 -15.02
CA ALA A 107 12.11 -0.75 -14.24
C ALA A 107 12.41 0.54 -15.01
N GLU A 108 13.49 0.60 -15.79
CA GLU A 108 13.91 1.82 -16.52
C GLU A 108 13.21 2.00 -17.86
N THR A 109 12.68 0.93 -18.49
CA THR A 109 12.11 1.00 -19.84
C THR A 109 10.62 0.70 -19.93
N GLY A 110 10.01 0.16 -18.86
CA GLY A 110 8.60 -0.24 -18.85
C GLY A 110 8.27 -1.46 -19.71
N VAL A 111 9.26 -2.11 -20.33
CA VAL A 111 9.05 -3.30 -21.17
C VAL A 111 8.64 -4.48 -20.29
N SER A 112 7.52 -5.13 -20.64
CA SER A 112 7.04 -6.34 -19.94
C SER A 112 8.02 -7.48 -20.10
N ARG A 113 8.35 -8.15 -19.00
CA ARG A 113 9.25 -9.30 -18.94
C ARG A 113 8.50 -10.61 -18.81
N TRP A 114 7.48 -10.63 -17.95
CA TRP A 114 6.60 -11.77 -17.74
C TRP A 114 5.29 -11.33 -17.08
N GLN A 115 4.27 -12.16 -17.23
CA GLN A 115 2.96 -12.04 -16.57
C GLN A 115 2.58 -13.37 -15.96
N PHE A 116 1.99 -13.34 -14.78
CA PHE A 116 1.30 -14.45 -14.15
C PHE A 116 -0.17 -14.08 -13.97
N ARG A 117 -1.07 -14.88 -14.54
CA ARG A 117 -2.50 -14.60 -14.59
C ARG A 117 -3.28 -15.66 -13.84
N TYR A 118 -4.32 -15.24 -13.14
CA TYR A 118 -5.27 -16.14 -12.49
C TYR A 118 -6.67 -15.52 -12.47
N ARG A 119 -7.68 -16.36 -12.42
CA ARG A 119 -9.08 -15.93 -12.42
C ARG A 119 -9.48 -15.36 -11.08
N THR A 120 -10.38 -14.37 -11.12
CA THR A 120 -11.06 -13.77 -9.97
C THR A 120 -12.47 -13.35 -10.38
N ASP A 121 -13.43 -13.54 -9.50
CA ASP A 121 -14.80 -13.04 -9.58
C ASP A 121 -15.08 -11.96 -8.53
N PHE A 122 -14.02 -11.41 -7.91
CA PHE A 122 -14.15 -10.34 -6.94
C PHE A 122 -14.94 -9.16 -7.49
N GLU A 123 -15.91 -8.70 -6.72
CA GLU A 123 -16.65 -7.47 -6.98
C GLU A 123 -16.60 -6.56 -5.75
N ASP A 124 -16.22 -5.31 -5.96
CA ASP A 124 -16.24 -4.28 -4.94
C ASP A 124 -17.68 -3.87 -4.64
N ARG A 125 -18.14 -4.12 -3.42
CA ARG A 125 -19.52 -3.83 -3.01
C ARG A 125 -19.86 -2.35 -2.96
N TYR A 126 -18.87 -1.48 -2.96
CA TYR A 126 -19.02 -0.02 -2.89
C TYR A 126 -18.79 0.68 -4.24
N GLY A 127 -18.47 -0.08 -5.28
CA GLY A 127 -18.40 0.39 -6.67
C GLY A 127 -17.15 1.22 -7.02
N TYR A 128 -16.06 1.13 -6.22
CA TYR A 128 -14.80 1.79 -6.59
C TYR A 128 -14.15 1.10 -7.78
N ASN A 129 -13.38 0.05 -7.58
CA ASN A 129 -12.94 -0.82 -8.66
C ASN A 129 -12.64 -2.25 -8.17
N ASN A 130 -12.71 -3.20 -9.09
CA ASN A 130 -12.61 -4.62 -8.81
C ASN A 130 -11.16 -5.16 -8.85
N GLY A 131 -10.17 -4.31 -8.94
CA GLY A 131 -8.77 -4.72 -9.00
C GLY A 131 -8.11 -4.86 -7.63
N PRO A 132 -6.92 -5.47 -7.59
CA PRO A 132 -6.18 -5.74 -6.35
C PRO A 132 -5.73 -4.45 -5.66
N ARG A 133 -5.69 -4.50 -4.34
CA ARG A 133 -5.25 -3.38 -3.47
C ARG A 133 -3.94 -3.67 -2.76
N SER A 134 -3.67 -4.95 -2.47
CA SER A 134 -2.40 -5.37 -1.89
C SER A 134 -1.25 -5.17 -2.87
N SER A 135 -0.15 -4.59 -2.40
CA SER A 135 1.07 -4.43 -3.18
C SER A 135 1.89 -5.73 -3.20
N PRO A 136 2.67 -6.01 -4.24
CA PRO A 136 3.60 -7.12 -4.20
C PRO A 136 4.75 -6.84 -3.23
N VAL A 137 5.41 -7.90 -2.79
CA VAL A 137 6.66 -7.83 -2.00
C VAL A 137 7.74 -8.63 -2.72
N ILE A 138 8.94 -8.08 -2.83
CA ILE A 138 10.08 -8.74 -3.43
C ILE A 138 11.10 -9.10 -2.34
N ASP A 139 11.57 -10.33 -2.36
CA ASP A 139 12.63 -10.82 -1.47
C ASP A 139 13.60 -11.72 -2.24
N GLY A 140 14.78 -11.21 -2.51
CA GLY A 140 15.80 -11.89 -3.29
C GLY A 140 15.29 -12.31 -4.68
N THR A 141 15.16 -13.62 -4.91
CA THR A 141 14.72 -14.19 -6.19
C THR A 141 13.22 -14.47 -6.27
N ARG A 142 12.44 -14.02 -5.28
CA ARG A 142 10.99 -14.28 -5.17
C ARG A 142 10.18 -13.00 -5.12
N THR A 143 8.95 -13.08 -5.59
CA THR A 143 7.92 -12.08 -5.33
C THR A 143 6.67 -12.74 -4.76
N PHE A 144 6.04 -12.06 -3.80
CA PHE A 144 4.80 -12.49 -3.15
C PHE A 144 3.69 -11.52 -3.51
N ALA A 145 2.54 -12.07 -3.88
CA ALA A 145 1.39 -11.29 -4.31
C ALA A 145 0.10 -11.88 -3.74
N ILE A 146 -0.77 -11.04 -3.19
CA ILE A 146 -2.11 -11.43 -2.73
C ILE A 146 -3.15 -10.73 -3.60
N GLY A 147 -4.06 -11.50 -4.18
CA GLY A 147 -5.21 -11.01 -4.92
C GLY A 147 -6.35 -10.54 -4.00
N ALA A 148 -7.34 -9.86 -4.59
CA ALA A 148 -8.46 -9.29 -3.85
C ALA A 148 -9.31 -10.32 -3.08
N GLN A 149 -9.31 -11.58 -3.53
CA GLN A 149 -10.01 -12.70 -2.86
C GLN A 149 -9.10 -13.55 -1.95
N GLY A 150 -7.87 -13.07 -1.65
CA GLY A 150 -6.97 -13.79 -0.74
C GLY A 150 -6.15 -14.90 -1.38
N GLN A 151 -6.06 -14.95 -2.70
CA GLN A 151 -5.13 -15.88 -3.39
C GLN A 151 -3.70 -15.37 -3.24
N LEU A 152 -2.91 -16.06 -2.44
CA LEU A 152 -1.51 -15.77 -2.19
C LEU A 152 -0.62 -16.60 -3.10
N HIS A 153 0.26 -15.93 -3.84
CA HIS A 153 1.20 -16.54 -4.76
C HIS A 153 2.64 -16.17 -4.41
N CYS A 154 3.54 -17.15 -4.47
CA CYS A 154 4.98 -16.95 -4.51
C CYS A 154 5.47 -17.29 -5.91
N LEU A 155 6.08 -16.34 -6.58
CA LEU A 155 6.57 -16.48 -7.94
C LEU A 155 8.08 -16.27 -8.00
N SER A 156 8.74 -16.89 -8.97
CA SER A 156 10.10 -16.54 -9.34
C SER A 156 10.16 -15.10 -9.86
N LEU A 157 10.99 -14.25 -9.28
CA LEU A 157 11.13 -12.86 -9.70
C LEU A 157 11.65 -12.74 -11.14
N ASP A 158 12.48 -13.68 -11.58
CA ASP A 158 13.09 -13.63 -12.91
C ASP A 158 12.17 -14.13 -14.02
N THR A 159 11.34 -15.15 -13.73
CA THR A 159 10.57 -15.85 -14.77
C THR A 159 9.05 -15.75 -14.61
N GLY A 160 8.54 -15.34 -13.45
CA GLY A 160 7.11 -15.36 -13.14
C GLY A 160 6.55 -16.77 -12.87
N GLN A 161 7.40 -17.81 -12.87
CA GLN A 161 6.95 -19.17 -12.59
C GLN A 161 6.44 -19.30 -11.15
N LEU A 162 5.32 -20.00 -11.01
CA LEU A 162 4.73 -20.31 -9.71
C LEU A 162 5.65 -21.25 -8.92
N ILE A 163 6.05 -20.83 -7.72
CA ILE A 163 6.82 -21.66 -6.77
C ILE A 163 5.83 -22.36 -5.82
N TRP A 164 4.94 -21.61 -5.20
CA TRP A 164 3.84 -22.12 -4.39
C TRP A 164 2.67 -21.13 -4.35
N LYS A 165 1.49 -21.61 -4.01
CA LYS A 165 0.29 -20.79 -3.81
C LYS A 165 -0.52 -21.27 -2.61
N ARG A 166 -1.33 -20.34 -2.06
CA ARG A 166 -2.33 -20.61 -1.01
C ARG A 166 -3.63 -19.89 -1.36
N ASP A 167 -4.74 -20.50 -1.06
CA ASP A 167 -6.06 -19.87 -1.09
C ASP A 167 -6.48 -19.57 0.34
N LEU A 168 -6.14 -18.37 0.81
CA LEU A 168 -6.34 -17.98 2.20
C LEU A 168 -7.84 -17.90 2.55
N ALA A 169 -8.67 -17.49 1.60
CA ALA A 169 -10.12 -17.44 1.81
C ALA A 169 -10.70 -18.84 2.02
N ALA A 170 -10.36 -19.80 1.17
CA ALA A 170 -10.85 -21.17 1.30
C ALA A 170 -10.23 -21.88 2.53
N GLU A 171 -8.93 -21.77 2.75
CA GLU A 171 -8.21 -22.47 3.82
C GLU A 171 -8.59 -22.02 5.21
N TYR A 172 -8.83 -20.70 5.39
CA TYR A 172 -9.18 -20.11 6.68
C TYR A 172 -10.64 -19.69 6.76
N ARG A 173 -11.47 -19.96 5.75
CA ARG A 173 -12.90 -19.60 5.68
C ARG A 173 -13.12 -18.09 5.85
N VAL A 174 -12.20 -17.28 5.31
CA VAL A 174 -12.30 -15.82 5.35
C VAL A 174 -13.42 -15.37 4.42
N GLN A 175 -14.37 -14.61 4.95
CA GLN A 175 -15.41 -13.99 4.14
C GLN A 175 -14.85 -12.74 3.47
N GLN A 176 -15.40 -12.38 2.32
CA GLN A 176 -15.06 -11.12 1.68
C GLN A 176 -15.43 -9.96 2.60
N ASP A 177 -14.42 -9.20 3.03
CA ASP A 177 -14.59 -7.94 3.74
C ASP A 177 -15.02 -6.81 2.79
N PHE A 178 -15.25 -5.59 3.30
CA PHE A 178 -15.77 -4.43 2.55
C PHE A 178 -15.12 -4.27 1.17
N PHE A 179 -13.79 -4.30 1.10
CA PHE A 179 -12.99 -4.03 -0.10
C PHE A 179 -12.10 -5.22 -0.54
N GLY A 180 -12.38 -6.41 -0.05
CA GLY A 180 -11.54 -7.59 -0.28
C GLY A 180 -10.20 -7.54 0.47
N THR A 181 -9.26 -8.38 0.08
CA THR A 181 -7.94 -8.44 0.70
C THR A 181 -7.06 -7.29 0.21
N ALA A 182 -6.58 -6.43 1.12
CA ALA A 182 -5.77 -5.27 0.76
C ALA A 182 -4.47 -5.15 1.58
N SER A 183 -4.37 -5.81 2.73
CA SER A 183 -3.14 -5.84 3.52
C SER A 183 -2.01 -6.49 2.74
N THR A 184 -0.89 -5.78 2.60
CA THR A 184 0.32 -6.32 1.95
C THR A 184 1.04 -7.24 2.93
N PRO A 185 1.50 -8.44 2.50
CA PRO A 185 2.26 -9.32 3.36
C PRO A 185 3.61 -8.72 3.77
N LEU A 186 4.12 -9.14 4.91
CA LEU A 186 5.43 -8.73 5.40
C LEU A 186 6.41 -9.90 5.31
N VAL A 187 7.56 -9.69 4.67
CA VAL A 187 8.70 -10.60 4.79
C VAL A 187 9.49 -10.25 6.04
N GLU A 188 9.62 -11.20 6.97
CA GLU A 188 10.40 -11.05 8.20
C GLU A 188 11.29 -12.28 8.40
N GLY A 189 12.58 -12.14 8.12
CA GLY A 189 13.52 -13.24 8.13
C GLY A 189 13.14 -14.36 7.14
N SER A 190 12.90 -15.57 7.62
CA SER A 190 12.40 -16.70 6.82
C SER A 190 10.88 -16.75 6.67
N LEU A 191 10.17 -15.81 7.26
CA LEU A 191 8.71 -15.81 7.30
C LEU A 191 8.09 -14.84 6.30
N LEU A 192 6.89 -15.20 5.86
CA LEU A 192 5.91 -14.31 5.24
C LEU A 192 4.73 -14.17 6.21
N VAL A 193 4.58 -13.00 6.81
CA VAL A 193 3.54 -12.70 7.79
C VAL A 193 2.35 -12.07 7.09
N VAL A 194 1.18 -12.64 7.29
CA VAL A 194 -0.07 -12.25 6.61
C VAL A 194 -1.18 -11.98 7.63
N ASN A 195 -1.84 -10.84 7.52
CA ASN A 195 -3.08 -10.58 8.24
C ASN A 195 -4.23 -11.28 7.51
N VAL A 196 -4.55 -12.49 7.95
CA VAL A 196 -5.58 -13.35 7.34
C VAL A 196 -6.97 -12.95 7.83
N GLY A 197 -7.13 -12.73 9.15
CA GLY A 197 -8.37 -12.31 9.77
C GLY A 197 -9.50 -13.32 9.70
N ALA A 198 -9.19 -14.60 9.93
CA ALA A 198 -10.19 -15.67 9.89
C ALA A 198 -11.25 -15.53 11.01
N PRO A 199 -12.51 -15.84 10.73
CA PRO A 199 -13.56 -15.87 11.77
C PRO A 199 -13.19 -16.84 12.91
N GLY A 200 -13.08 -16.33 14.14
CA GLY A 200 -12.63 -17.11 15.30
C GLY A 200 -11.13 -17.42 15.29
N GLY A 201 -10.36 -16.77 14.43
CA GLY A 201 -8.92 -16.91 14.29
C GLY A 201 -8.47 -17.95 13.24
N PRO A 202 -7.20 -17.87 12.79
CA PRO A 202 -6.20 -16.90 13.22
C PRO A 202 -6.42 -15.51 12.62
N CYS A 203 -6.06 -14.48 13.36
CA CYS A 203 -5.98 -13.12 12.84
C CYS A 203 -4.77 -12.94 11.94
N VAL A 204 -3.62 -13.50 12.35
CA VAL A 204 -2.34 -13.39 11.65
C VAL A 204 -1.72 -14.78 11.52
N VAL A 205 -1.10 -15.04 10.37
CA VAL A 205 -0.38 -16.30 10.11
C VAL A 205 1.04 -15.99 9.62
N GLY A 206 2.00 -16.72 10.16
CA GLY A 206 3.38 -16.76 9.67
C GLY A 206 3.60 -18.00 8.82
N PHE A 207 3.91 -17.80 7.54
CA PHE A 207 4.28 -18.88 6.61
C PHE A 207 5.79 -18.92 6.41
N ASP A 208 6.35 -20.08 6.22
CA ASP A 208 7.70 -20.22 5.64
C ASP A 208 7.69 -19.64 4.22
N LYS A 209 8.45 -18.58 3.99
CA LYS A 209 8.43 -17.86 2.71
C LYS A 209 8.94 -18.69 1.52
N ALA A 210 9.73 -19.76 1.79
CA ALA A 210 10.30 -20.59 0.73
C ALA A 210 9.30 -21.64 0.22
N THR A 211 8.45 -22.17 1.11
CA THR A 211 7.58 -23.31 0.84
C THR A 211 6.09 -23.01 0.93
N GLY A 212 5.69 -21.87 1.54
CA GLY A 212 4.31 -21.55 1.83
C GLY A 212 3.71 -22.37 2.99
N ARG A 213 4.51 -23.17 3.69
CA ARG A 213 4.05 -23.95 4.84
C ARG A 213 3.75 -23.01 6.03
N GLU A 214 2.63 -23.22 6.66
CA GLU A 214 2.26 -22.51 7.90
C GLU A 214 3.24 -22.89 9.02
N ILE A 215 3.79 -21.90 9.72
CA ILE A 215 4.72 -22.08 10.84
C ILE A 215 4.02 -21.80 12.17
N TRP A 216 3.27 -20.69 12.24
CA TRP A 216 2.52 -20.29 13.43
C TRP A 216 1.26 -19.50 13.11
N ARG A 217 0.35 -19.45 14.07
CA ARG A 217 -0.88 -18.68 14.09
C ARG A 217 -0.91 -17.73 15.27
N ALA A 218 -1.49 -16.55 15.10
CA ALA A 218 -1.60 -15.56 16.17
C ALA A 218 -2.96 -14.85 16.14
N GLY A 219 -3.50 -14.61 17.35
CA GLY A 219 -4.74 -13.85 17.56
C GLY A 219 -6.00 -14.57 17.09
N THR A 220 -7.09 -14.33 17.82
CA THR A 220 -8.41 -14.94 17.55
C THR A 220 -9.54 -13.92 17.53
N GLU A 221 -9.25 -12.66 17.88
CA GLU A 221 -10.27 -11.69 18.25
C GLU A 221 -10.72 -10.81 17.09
N TRP A 222 -9.86 -10.60 16.06
CA TRP A 222 -10.10 -9.58 15.06
C TRP A 222 -10.00 -10.11 13.63
N GLY A 223 -10.86 -9.57 12.77
CA GLY A 223 -10.88 -9.84 11.35
C GLY A 223 -9.71 -9.21 10.58
N PRO A 224 -9.68 -9.35 9.25
CA PRO A 224 -8.66 -8.76 8.40
C PRO A 224 -8.74 -7.24 8.44
N SER A 225 -7.66 -6.56 8.05
CA SER A 225 -7.66 -5.12 7.87
C SER A 225 -7.00 -4.73 6.55
N TYR A 226 -7.01 -3.45 6.25
CA TYR A 226 -6.36 -2.90 5.06
C TYR A 226 -4.96 -2.35 5.37
N ALA A 227 -4.65 -2.13 6.66
CA ALA A 227 -3.32 -1.79 7.13
C ALA A 227 -2.38 -3.00 6.98
N SER A 228 -1.19 -2.76 6.44
CA SER A 228 -0.17 -3.80 6.30
C SER A 228 0.61 -3.98 7.59
N PRO A 229 1.04 -5.19 7.93
CA PRO A 229 1.96 -5.45 9.04
C PRO A 229 3.27 -4.68 8.86
N ILE A 230 3.80 -4.14 9.94
CA ILE A 230 5.11 -3.50 9.93
C ILE A 230 6.05 -4.16 10.95
N PRO A 231 7.34 -4.26 10.65
CA PRO A 231 8.32 -4.77 11.59
C PRO A 231 8.96 -3.62 12.38
N ALA A 232 9.32 -3.86 13.62
CA ALA A 232 10.15 -2.96 14.39
C ALA A 232 11.05 -3.70 15.40
N THR A 233 12.20 -3.10 15.75
CA THR A 233 13.03 -3.58 16.85
C THR A 233 12.76 -2.70 18.06
N ILE A 234 12.19 -3.28 19.11
CA ILE A 234 11.85 -2.60 20.37
C ILE A 234 12.53 -3.34 21.52
N HIS A 235 13.21 -2.62 22.40
CA HIS A 235 14.01 -3.18 23.51
C HIS A 235 14.95 -4.31 23.04
N GLY A 236 15.60 -4.11 21.87
CA GLY A 236 16.52 -5.09 21.28
C GLY A 236 15.87 -6.36 20.71
N LYS A 237 14.54 -6.46 20.70
CA LYS A 237 13.82 -7.61 20.17
C LYS A 237 12.97 -7.23 18.97
N ARG A 238 12.97 -8.08 17.95
CA ARG A 238 12.16 -7.93 16.75
C ARG A 238 10.70 -8.20 17.06
N ARG A 239 9.79 -7.35 16.57
CA ARG A 239 8.35 -7.47 16.66
C ARG A 239 7.68 -7.16 15.33
N VAL A 240 6.51 -7.75 15.13
CA VAL A 240 5.59 -7.41 14.04
C VAL A 240 4.36 -6.76 14.65
N PHE A 241 4.03 -5.58 14.15
CA PHE A 241 2.82 -4.84 14.54
C PHE A 241 1.77 -4.98 13.45
N VAL A 242 0.59 -5.44 13.85
CA VAL A 242 -0.56 -5.65 12.97
C VAL A 242 -1.73 -4.81 13.47
N PHE A 243 -2.20 -3.87 12.66
CA PHE A 243 -3.38 -3.07 12.98
C PHE A 243 -4.59 -3.70 12.30
N ALA A 244 -5.22 -4.64 13.00
CA ALA A 244 -6.29 -5.50 12.52
C ALA A 244 -7.68 -4.88 12.74
N GLY A 245 -8.70 -5.45 12.12
CA GLY A 245 -10.10 -5.09 12.30
C GLY A 245 -10.83 -4.85 10.99
N GLY A 246 -11.46 -5.88 10.49
CA GLY A 246 -12.31 -5.90 9.32
C GLY A 246 -13.80 -5.72 9.62
N GLU A 247 -14.64 -6.22 8.74
CA GLU A 247 -16.10 -6.21 8.89
C GLU A 247 -16.53 -7.10 10.03
N SER A 248 -17.11 -6.52 11.08
CA SER A 248 -17.61 -7.26 12.25
C SER A 248 -18.78 -6.53 12.91
N LYS A 249 -19.63 -7.28 13.62
CA LYS A 249 -20.75 -6.75 14.42
C LYS A 249 -20.69 -7.34 15.83
N PRO A 250 -20.38 -6.52 16.88
CA PRO A 250 -19.99 -5.10 16.80
C PRO A 250 -18.63 -4.93 16.13
N PRO A 251 -18.30 -3.70 15.62
CA PRO A 251 -16.98 -3.42 15.05
C PRO A 251 -15.87 -3.62 16.08
N THR A 252 -14.93 -4.52 15.80
CA THR A 252 -13.78 -4.82 16.66
C THR A 252 -12.48 -4.72 15.88
N GLY A 253 -11.39 -4.40 16.57
CA GLY A 253 -10.08 -4.27 15.96
C GLY A 253 -9.10 -3.52 16.85
N GLY A 254 -7.84 -3.50 16.47
CA GLY A 254 -6.79 -2.82 17.22
C GLY A 254 -5.39 -3.23 16.80
N LEU A 255 -4.42 -2.84 17.61
CA LEU A 255 -3.02 -3.13 17.40
C LEU A 255 -2.60 -4.40 18.15
N MET A 256 -1.99 -5.32 17.41
CA MET A 256 -1.32 -6.50 17.97
C MET A 256 0.19 -6.33 17.86
N SER A 257 0.91 -6.71 18.92
CA SER A 257 2.35 -6.93 18.91
C SER A 257 2.63 -8.41 18.93
N ILE A 258 3.37 -8.92 17.96
CA ILE A 258 3.63 -10.33 17.75
C ILE A 258 5.13 -10.60 17.72
N ASP A 259 5.58 -11.62 18.44
CA ASP A 259 6.93 -12.16 18.31
C ASP A 259 7.01 -13.00 17.02
N PRO A 260 7.78 -12.56 16.00
CA PRO A 260 7.83 -13.29 14.75
C PRO A 260 8.47 -14.67 14.86
N ALA A 261 9.27 -14.92 15.91
CA ALA A 261 9.96 -16.21 16.06
C ALA A 261 8.99 -17.39 16.31
N ASN A 262 7.83 -17.11 16.93
CA ASN A 262 6.90 -18.17 17.36
C ASN A 262 5.41 -17.81 17.28
N GLY A 263 5.05 -16.60 16.83
CA GLY A 263 3.68 -16.13 16.74
C GLY A 263 3.05 -15.73 18.08
N ARG A 264 3.81 -15.67 19.17
CA ARG A 264 3.28 -15.24 20.47
C ARG A 264 2.83 -13.79 20.40
N VAL A 265 1.58 -13.54 20.80
CA VAL A 265 1.05 -12.18 20.95
C VAL A 265 1.52 -11.62 22.30
N ASP A 266 2.28 -10.52 22.28
CA ASP A 266 2.68 -9.84 23.51
C ASP A 266 1.50 -9.06 24.08
N PHE A 267 0.73 -8.37 23.22
CA PHE A 267 -0.50 -7.67 23.58
C PHE A 267 -1.45 -7.50 22.40
N SER A 268 -2.72 -7.31 22.73
CA SER A 268 -3.77 -6.78 21.85
C SER A 268 -4.31 -5.49 22.45
N PHE A 269 -4.19 -4.37 21.74
CA PHE A 269 -4.67 -3.06 22.18
C PHE A 269 -5.86 -2.63 21.31
N PRO A 270 -7.10 -2.63 21.86
CA PRO A 270 -8.32 -2.31 21.11
C PRO A 270 -8.29 -0.86 20.60
N TRP A 271 -8.46 -0.66 19.29
CA TRP A 271 -8.57 0.64 18.67
C TRP A 271 -9.35 0.54 17.37
N ARG A 272 -10.65 0.73 17.43
CA ARG A 272 -11.58 0.67 16.29
C ARG A 272 -12.74 1.61 16.51
N SER A 273 -13.20 2.28 15.46
CA SER A 273 -14.43 3.08 15.49
C SER A 273 -15.65 2.17 15.72
N ARG A 274 -16.66 2.71 16.40
CA ARG A 274 -17.96 2.05 16.59
C ARG A 274 -18.83 2.06 15.33
N THR A 275 -18.43 2.83 14.30
CA THR A 275 -19.12 2.86 13.00
C THR A 275 -18.88 1.54 12.29
N TYR A 276 -19.96 0.86 11.85
CA TYR A 276 -19.86 -0.44 11.22
C TYR A 276 -18.96 -0.45 9.98
N GLU A 277 -19.12 0.55 9.09
CA GLU A 277 -18.35 0.67 7.85
C GLU A 277 -16.92 1.22 8.07
N SER A 278 -16.50 1.38 9.32
CA SER A 278 -15.14 1.83 9.60
C SER A 278 -14.10 0.79 9.18
N VAL A 279 -12.93 1.24 8.80
CA VAL A 279 -11.78 0.40 8.44
C VAL A 279 -10.53 0.88 9.16
N ASN A 280 -9.65 -0.05 9.51
CA ASN A 280 -8.29 0.23 9.95
C ASN A 280 -7.36 0.08 8.75
N ALA A 281 -6.94 1.17 8.12
CA ALA A 281 -6.23 1.13 6.84
C ALA A 281 -4.88 1.85 6.83
N ALA A 282 -4.70 2.92 7.62
CA ALA A 282 -3.38 3.50 7.82
C ALA A 282 -2.47 2.53 8.58
N CYS A 283 -1.27 2.26 8.06
CA CYS A 283 -0.35 1.34 8.72
C CYS A 283 0.19 1.93 10.03
N PRO A 284 0.54 1.09 11.02
CA PRO A 284 1.22 1.54 12.21
C PRO A 284 2.55 2.23 11.89
N VAL A 285 2.94 3.21 12.69
CA VAL A 285 4.25 3.89 12.57
C VAL A 285 5.02 3.67 13.85
N ALA A 286 6.12 2.91 13.76
CA ALA A 286 6.99 2.59 14.90
C ALA A 286 8.22 3.50 14.93
N PHE A 287 8.55 4.02 16.11
CA PHE A 287 9.76 4.81 16.36
C PHE A 287 10.20 4.69 17.83
N GLY A 288 11.47 4.37 18.03
CA GLY A 288 11.99 4.06 19.37
C GLY A 288 11.22 2.88 20.01
N ASP A 289 10.68 3.10 21.20
CA ASP A 289 9.81 2.14 21.92
C ASP A 289 8.30 2.40 21.74
N LYS A 290 7.93 3.17 20.71
CA LYS A 290 6.55 3.65 20.52
C LYS A 290 5.98 3.23 19.17
N VAL A 291 4.66 3.05 19.15
CA VAL A 291 3.88 2.78 17.94
C VAL A 291 2.69 3.73 17.90
N PHE A 292 2.57 4.48 16.82
CA PHE A 292 1.41 5.30 16.52
C PHE A 292 0.46 4.52 15.62
N ILE A 293 -0.84 4.59 15.91
CA ILE A 293 -1.93 4.10 15.06
C ILE A 293 -3.03 5.14 14.96
N SER A 294 -3.75 5.13 13.85
CA SER A 294 -4.86 6.06 13.61
C SER A 294 -5.95 5.43 12.76
N GLY A 295 -7.16 5.87 12.98
CA GLY A 295 -8.31 5.55 12.14
C GLY A 295 -9.25 6.74 12.03
N SER A 296 -9.92 6.84 10.90
CA SER A 296 -10.97 7.82 10.65
C SER A 296 -12.26 7.49 11.43
N TYR A 297 -13.39 7.97 10.97
CA TYR A 297 -14.72 7.66 11.53
C TYR A 297 -14.88 8.09 13.01
N ARG A 298 -14.37 9.28 13.35
CA ARG A 298 -14.38 9.87 14.71
C ARG A 298 -13.55 9.07 15.73
N LEU A 299 -12.59 8.26 15.27
CA LEU A 299 -11.71 7.50 16.16
C LEU A 299 -10.48 8.32 16.57
N GLY A 300 -9.76 8.84 15.58
CA GLY A 300 -8.53 9.58 15.78
C GLY A 300 -7.28 8.71 15.91
N GLY A 301 -6.21 9.31 16.38
CA GLY A 301 -4.91 8.68 16.56
C GLY A 301 -4.54 8.48 18.03
N THR A 302 -3.68 7.48 18.27
CA THR A 302 -3.13 7.20 19.60
C THR A 302 -1.69 6.75 19.52
N LEU A 303 -0.90 7.12 20.53
CA LEU A 303 0.47 6.66 20.71
C LEU A 303 0.52 5.63 21.84
N ILE A 304 1.08 4.48 21.53
CA ILE A 304 1.30 3.38 22.46
C ILE A 304 2.79 3.23 22.69
N GLN A 305 3.22 3.32 23.93
CA GLN A 305 4.56 2.94 24.35
C GLN A 305 4.56 1.45 24.70
N VAL A 306 5.46 0.71 24.10
CA VAL A 306 5.74 -0.68 24.45
C VAL A 306 6.71 -0.69 25.62
N GLN A 307 6.31 -1.24 26.77
CA GLN A 307 7.13 -1.30 27.96
C GLN A 307 8.24 -2.37 27.83
N PRO A 308 9.26 -2.39 28.69
CA PRO A 308 10.33 -3.41 28.65
C PRO A 308 9.83 -4.86 28.77
N ASP A 309 8.68 -5.08 29.43
CA ASP A 309 7.97 -6.36 29.52
C ASP A 309 7.04 -6.63 28.34
N PHE A 310 7.07 -5.76 27.34
CA PHE A 310 6.19 -5.74 26.15
C PHE A 310 4.72 -5.44 26.43
N ALA A 311 4.34 -4.97 27.61
CA ALA A 311 2.99 -4.47 27.87
C ALA A 311 2.74 -3.13 27.15
N PRO A 312 1.52 -2.86 26.63
CA PRO A 312 1.19 -1.60 25.99
C PRO A 312 0.83 -0.54 27.04
N ARG A 313 1.35 0.66 26.88
CA ARG A 313 0.96 1.84 27.66
C ARG A 313 0.53 2.95 26.74
N GLN A 314 -0.73 3.31 26.75
CA GLN A 314 -1.22 4.49 26.01
C GLN A 314 -0.59 5.76 26.59
N ARG A 315 0.05 6.55 25.73
CA ARG A 315 0.67 7.84 26.09
C ARG A 315 -0.30 8.99 25.94
N TRP A 316 -0.98 9.00 24.80
CA TRP A 316 -2.03 9.97 24.47
C TRP A 316 -2.99 9.40 23.43
N ALA A 317 -4.15 10.01 23.31
CA ALA A 317 -5.10 9.83 22.24
C ALA A 317 -5.70 11.17 21.84
N THR A 318 -5.99 11.35 20.56
CA THR A 318 -6.59 12.59 20.03
C THR A 318 -7.51 12.30 18.87
N GLN A 319 -8.64 12.99 18.79
CA GLN A 319 -9.49 12.97 17.60
C GLN A 319 -9.03 13.97 16.52
N ALA A 320 -8.08 14.83 16.86
CA ALA A 320 -7.59 15.87 15.97
C ALA A 320 -6.58 15.38 14.92
N PHE A 321 -6.27 14.08 14.87
CA PHE A 321 -5.41 13.48 13.84
C PHE A 321 -5.94 12.09 13.50
N ALA A 322 -6.86 12.04 12.54
CA ALA A 322 -7.67 10.89 12.17
C ALA A 322 -7.42 10.49 10.70
N LEU A 323 -6.35 9.74 10.47
CA LEU A 323 -5.96 9.29 9.13
C LEU A 323 -6.89 8.18 8.65
N HIS A 324 -7.26 8.22 7.37
CA HIS A 324 -8.13 7.19 6.78
C HIS A 324 -7.35 5.98 6.29
N PHE A 325 -6.55 6.13 5.24
CA PHE A 325 -5.75 5.04 4.66
C PHE A 325 -4.28 5.43 4.40
N ASN A 326 -3.96 6.72 4.36
CA ASN A 326 -2.60 7.17 4.17
C ASN A 326 -1.81 7.06 5.47
N THR A 327 -0.65 6.42 5.41
CA THR A 327 0.25 6.27 6.55
C THR A 327 1.04 7.56 6.73
N PRO A 328 1.11 8.13 7.94
CA PRO A 328 1.88 9.34 8.18
C PRO A 328 3.38 9.05 8.23
N VAL A 329 4.19 10.04 7.90
CA VAL A 329 5.65 9.96 7.99
C VAL A 329 6.11 10.54 9.32
N PHE A 330 6.88 9.77 10.08
CA PHE A 330 7.57 10.25 11.28
C PHE A 330 8.92 10.85 10.91
N LYS A 331 9.16 12.10 11.34
CA LYS A 331 10.44 12.80 11.13
C LYS A 331 10.74 13.74 12.30
N ASN A 332 11.91 13.56 12.91
CA ASN A 332 12.44 14.46 13.95
C ASN A 332 11.46 14.76 15.10
N GLY A 333 10.73 13.75 15.59
CA GLY A 333 9.81 13.90 16.71
C GLY A 333 8.38 14.31 16.31
N PHE A 334 8.09 14.46 15.02
CA PHE A 334 6.78 14.87 14.50
C PHE A 334 6.21 13.85 13.52
N LEU A 335 4.88 13.76 13.49
CA LEU A 335 4.12 12.99 12.51
C LEU A 335 3.51 13.96 11.50
N TYR A 336 3.72 13.68 10.22
CA TYR A 336 3.16 14.44 9.09
C TYR A 336 2.23 13.53 8.28
N GLY A 337 1.00 13.96 8.02
CA GLY A 337 0.04 13.13 7.29
C GLY A 337 -1.24 13.88 6.94
N PHE A 338 -2.07 13.24 6.12
CA PHE A 338 -3.36 13.78 5.72
C PHE A 338 -4.45 13.32 6.69
N ASP A 339 -4.96 14.24 7.48
CA ASP A 339 -6.10 14.05 8.39
C ASP A 339 -7.41 14.22 7.62
N GLY A 340 -8.42 13.43 7.96
CA GLY A 340 -9.74 13.47 7.34
C GLY A 340 -10.05 12.25 6.48
N ARG A 341 -11.35 12.09 6.17
CA ARG A 341 -11.87 10.91 5.47
C ARG A 341 -12.23 11.19 4.02
N ASN A 342 -12.83 12.34 3.77
CA ASN A 342 -13.42 12.69 2.49
C ASN A 342 -12.83 14.00 1.97
N GLU A 343 -12.96 14.26 0.69
CA GLU A 343 -12.86 15.58 0.12
C GLU A 343 -14.12 16.39 0.47
N PRO A 344 -14.00 17.67 0.77
CA PRO A 344 -12.82 18.51 0.91
C PRO A 344 -12.21 18.51 2.32
N ASP A 345 -12.69 17.68 3.26
CA ASP A 345 -12.32 17.74 4.68
C ASP A 345 -10.89 17.26 4.98
N ALA A 346 -10.19 16.73 3.98
CA ALA A 346 -8.83 16.25 4.15
C ALA A 346 -7.83 17.41 4.21
N SER A 347 -6.98 17.41 5.21
CA SER A 347 -5.97 18.43 5.44
C SER A 347 -4.61 17.82 5.77
N LEU A 348 -3.53 18.44 5.32
CA LEU A 348 -2.19 18.12 5.73
C LEU A 348 -1.95 18.66 7.14
N ALA A 349 -1.44 17.82 8.04
CA ALA A 349 -1.21 18.20 9.43
C ALA A 349 0.17 17.76 9.92
N CYS A 350 0.69 18.50 10.89
CA CYS A 350 1.86 18.15 11.69
C CYS A 350 1.42 17.96 13.14
N VAL A 351 1.84 16.84 13.73
CA VAL A 351 1.53 16.51 15.13
C VAL A 351 2.82 16.22 15.88
N ASP A 352 3.00 16.83 17.05
CA ASP A 352 4.06 16.49 17.98
C ASP A 352 3.87 15.06 18.48
N ALA A 353 4.80 14.18 18.17
CA ALA A 353 4.66 12.76 18.46
C ALA A 353 4.73 12.45 19.97
N ALA A 354 5.34 13.31 20.78
CA ALA A 354 5.44 13.09 22.21
C ALA A 354 4.13 13.42 22.96
N SER A 355 3.42 14.45 22.52
CA SER A 355 2.23 14.98 23.21
C SER A 355 0.91 14.74 22.50
N GLY A 356 0.93 14.44 21.18
CA GLY A 356 -0.26 14.36 20.34
C GLY A 356 -0.86 15.73 19.95
N LYS A 357 -0.16 16.83 20.27
CA LYS A 357 -0.58 18.19 19.93
C LYS A 357 -0.44 18.44 18.43
N VAL A 358 -1.51 18.94 17.80
CA VAL A 358 -1.45 19.45 16.43
C VAL A 358 -0.65 20.75 16.45
N MET A 359 0.45 20.81 15.73
CA MET A 359 1.30 21.98 15.57
C MET A 359 0.72 22.94 14.56
N TRP A 360 0.27 22.41 13.43
CA TRP A 360 -0.43 23.15 12.38
C TRP A 360 -1.27 22.18 11.52
N ARG A 361 -2.19 22.78 10.77
CA ARG A 361 -3.06 22.12 9.79
C ARG A 361 -3.24 23.05 8.60
N GLU A 362 -3.04 22.53 7.40
CA GLU A 362 -3.14 23.26 6.14
C GLU A 362 -3.92 22.45 5.12
N THR A 363 -4.64 23.16 4.25
CA THR A 363 -5.28 22.58 3.07
C THR A 363 -4.58 23.16 1.83
N PRO A 364 -3.53 22.48 1.30
CA PRO A 364 -2.83 23.00 0.14
C PRO A 364 -3.75 23.05 -1.08
N GLU A 365 -4.13 24.27 -1.49
CA GLU A 365 -5.03 24.56 -2.60
C GLU A 365 -4.41 25.58 -3.55
N TRP A 366 -4.83 25.52 -4.81
CA TRP A 366 -4.42 26.45 -5.86
C TRP A 366 -5.47 26.51 -6.96
N THR A 367 -5.42 27.57 -7.78
CA THR A 367 -6.24 27.70 -8.98
C THR A 367 -5.44 27.29 -10.22
N GLU A 368 -6.00 26.45 -11.07
CA GLU A 368 -5.45 26.08 -12.36
C GLU A 368 -6.52 26.08 -13.46
N SER A 369 -6.08 26.17 -14.71
CA SER A 369 -6.99 26.14 -15.85
C SER A 369 -7.28 24.70 -16.26
N LEU A 370 -8.56 24.30 -16.17
CA LEU A 370 -9.06 22.99 -16.58
C LEU A 370 -10.12 23.13 -17.66
N ASP A 371 -10.09 22.21 -18.63
CA ASP A 371 -11.17 22.14 -19.62
C ASP A 371 -12.42 21.51 -18.98
N THR A 372 -13.48 22.30 -18.92
CA THR A 372 -14.77 21.90 -18.36
C THR A 372 -15.75 21.39 -19.43
N GLY A 373 -15.30 21.17 -20.67
CA GLY A 373 -16.15 20.88 -21.84
C GLY A 373 -16.78 22.15 -22.45
N ARG A 374 -16.52 23.32 -21.84
CA ARG A 374 -16.88 24.67 -22.36
C ARG A 374 -15.63 25.50 -22.59
N GLY A 375 -14.49 24.85 -22.76
CA GLY A 375 -13.16 25.46 -22.83
C GLY A 375 -12.51 25.62 -21.44
N PRO A 376 -11.23 26.08 -21.45
CA PRO A 376 -10.45 26.24 -20.23
C PRO A 376 -11.10 27.25 -19.27
N GLN A 377 -11.29 26.83 -18.02
CA GLN A 377 -11.85 27.65 -16.93
C GLN A 377 -10.96 27.54 -15.69
N PRO A 378 -10.81 28.62 -14.92
CA PRO A 378 -10.11 28.56 -13.64
C PRO A 378 -10.90 27.69 -12.66
N GLN A 379 -10.23 26.67 -12.08
CA GLN A 379 -10.78 25.77 -11.10
C GLN A 379 -9.85 25.69 -9.89
N THR A 380 -10.43 25.78 -8.69
CA THR A 380 -9.67 25.52 -7.46
C THR A 380 -9.53 24.02 -7.28
N THR A 381 -8.30 23.58 -7.01
CA THR A 381 -7.93 22.19 -6.72
C THR A 381 -6.92 22.14 -5.59
N GLY A 382 -6.62 20.95 -5.10
CA GLY A 382 -5.70 20.80 -3.97
C GLY A 382 -5.11 19.38 -3.87
N THR A 383 -4.39 19.14 -2.78
CA THR A 383 -3.82 17.82 -2.51
C THR A 383 -4.87 16.81 -2.07
N TYR A 384 -5.94 17.26 -1.44
CA TYR A 384 -6.98 16.41 -0.83
C TYR A 384 -6.36 15.31 0.05
N ARG A 385 -6.72 14.02 -0.16
CA ARG A 385 -6.16 12.88 0.57
C ARG A 385 -4.84 12.40 -0.06
N GLY A 386 -3.86 13.27 -0.18
CA GLY A 386 -2.57 12.96 -0.79
C GLY A 386 -1.77 11.90 -0.03
N SER A 387 -0.76 11.33 -0.69
CA SER A 387 0.21 10.41 -0.09
C SER A 387 1.56 11.10 0.10
N LEU A 388 2.21 10.89 1.24
CA LEU A 388 3.52 11.46 1.56
C LEU A 388 4.62 10.40 1.48
N LEU A 389 5.75 10.79 0.90
CA LEU A 389 7.01 10.07 0.90
C LEU A 389 8.11 10.99 1.45
N GLY A 390 8.73 10.60 2.58
CA GLY A 390 9.88 11.32 3.14
C GLY A 390 11.16 10.94 2.39
N VAL A 391 11.86 11.90 1.79
CA VAL A 391 13.09 11.62 1.03
C VAL A 391 13.97 12.85 0.93
N ASP A 392 15.29 12.66 0.99
CA ASP A 392 16.32 13.69 0.74
C ASP A 392 16.07 14.98 1.54
N GLY A 393 15.71 14.81 2.81
CA GLY A 393 15.45 15.92 3.76
C GLY A 393 14.08 16.57 3.63
N GLN A 394 13.31 16.31 2.58
CA GLN A 394 11.99 16.88 2.27
C GLN A 394 10.90 15.82 2.12
N PHE A 395 9.76 16.21 1.56
CA PHE A 395 8.64 15.33 1.30
C PHE A 395 8.22 15.44 -0.17
N LEU A 396 7.98 14.30 -0.76
CA LEU A 396 7.30 14.18 -2.04
C LEU A 396 5.84 13.83 -1.77
N CYS A 397 4.91 14.59 -2.30
CA CYS A 397 3.48 14.38 -2.14
C CYS A 397 2.85 14.09 -3.50
N LEU A 398 2.10 12.99 -3.59
CA LEU A 398 1.16 12.75 -4.68
C LEU A 398 -0.25 13.12 -4.20
N GLY A 399 -0.80 14.20 -4.73
CA GLY A 399 -2.18 14.62 -4.48
C GLY A 399 -3.19 13.67 -5.11
N GLU A 400 -4.38 13.61 -4.56
CA GLU A 400 -5.43 12.65 -4.95
C GLU A 400 -5.87 12.72 -6.42
N LEU A 401 -5.70 13.88 -7.06
CA LEU A 401 -6.02 14.07 -8.48
C LEU A 401 -4.81 13.91 -9.42
N GLY A 402 -3.62 13.58 -8.90
CA GLY A 402 -2.43 13.32 -9.70
C GLY A 402 -1.45 14.49 -9.81
N HIS A 403 -1.52 15.45 -8.89
CA HIS A 403 -0.50 16.49 -8.73
C HIS A 403 0.67 15.98 -7.92
N LEU A 404 1.87 16.19 -8.39
CA LEU A 404 3.11 15.90 -7.67
C LEU A 404 3.67 17.19 -7.09
N LEU A 405 4.01 17.18 -5.80
CA LEU A 405 4.58 18.32 -5.10
C LEU A 405 5.84 17.92 -4.35
N TRP A 406 6.88 18.76 -4.42
CA TRP A 406 7.92 18.79 -3.41
C TRP A 406 7.52 19.75 -2.30
N MET A 407 7.64 19.28 -1.07
CA MET A 407 7.21 20.01 0.13
C MET A 407 8.31 20.03 1.19
N ASP A 408 8.43 21.17 1.83
CA ASP A 408 9.22 21.34 3.03
C ASP A 408 8.27 21.40 4.23
N LEU A 409 8.26 20.34 5.04
CA LEU A 409 7.38 20.23 6.20
C LEU A 409 8.24 20.30 7.46
N THR A 410 7.92 21.25 8.31
CA THR A 410 8.58 21.48 9.61
C THR A 410 7.53 21.63 10.71
N PRO A 411 7.88 21.60 12.00
CA PRO A 411 6.91 21.89 13.06
C PRO A 411 6.32 23.31 13.01
N GLN A 412 6.97 24.23 12.28
CA GLN A 412 6.55 25.62 12.15
C GLN A 412 5.57 25.84 10.99
N GLY A 413 5.50 24.91 10.05
CA GLY A 413 4.59 25.05 8.90
C GLY A 413 4.98 24.23 7.68
N TYR A 414 4.21 24.43 6.65
CA TYR A 414 4.32 23.87 5.32
C TYR A 414 4.84 24.92 4.33
N ARG A 415 5.70 24.50 3.43
CA ARG A 415 6.14 25.31 2.28
C ARG A 415 6.18 24.44 1.03
N GLU A 416 5.48 24.86 -0.02
CA GLU A 416 5.63 24.26 -1.35
C GLU A 416 6.99 24.64 -1.96
N VAL A 417 7.73 23.66 -2.46
CA VAL A 417 9.01 23.85 -3.14
C VAL A 417 8.79 23.91 -4.65
N SER A 418 8.02 22.98 -5.17
CA SER A 418 7.62 22.92 -6.58
C SER A 418 6.40 22.03 -6.74
N ARG A 419 5.64 22.25 -7.82
CA ARG A 419 4.44 21.48 -8.15
C ARG A 419 4.32 21.25 -9.65
N ALA A 420 3.77 20.10 -10.05
CA ALA A 420 3.33 19.83 -11.41
C ALA A 420 2.12 18.89 -11.42
N ARG A 421 1.27 19.07 -12.41
CA ARG A 421 0.21 18.14 -12.74
C ARG A 421 0.78 17.04 -13.64
N LEU A 422 0.74 15.77 -13.18
CA LEU A 422 1.14 14.61 -13.94
C LEU A 422 -0.02 14.07 -14.80
N PHE A 423 -1.23 14.13 -14.25
CA PHE A 423 -2.50 13.76 -14.87
C PHE A 423 -3.66 14.34 -14.05
N MET A 424 -4.90 14.17 -14.50
CA MET A 424 -6.11 14.53 -13.76
C MET A 424 -7.03 13.31 -13.63
N ALA A 425 -6.80 12.49 -12.62
CA ALA A 425 -7.57 11.29 -12.38
C ALA A 425 -7.92 11.17 -10.89
N ARG A 426 -9.16 10.77 -10.61
CA ARG A 426 -9.60 10.52 -9.23
C ARG A 426 -8.88 9.31 -8.65
N GLU A 427 -8.94 9.17 -7.33
CA GLU A 427 -8.50 7.97 -6.61
C GLU A 427 -7.01 7.64 -6.80
N SER A 428 -6.14 8.66 -6.91
CA SER A 428 -4.69 8.48 -6.95
C SER A 428 -4.17 8.13 -5.56
N TRP A 429 -4.69 7.04 -4.99
CA TRP A 429 -4.48 6.62 -3.61
C TRP A 429 -3.27 5.71 -3.42
N SER A 430 -2.70 5.21 -4.51
CA SER A 430 -1.49 4.39 -4.45
C SER A 430 -0.30 5.23 -4.01
N LEU A 431 0.45 4.74 -3.01
CA LEU A 431 1.69 5.40 -2.60
C LEU A 431 2.67 5.42 -3.78
N PRO A 432 3.24 6.58 -4.13
CA PRO A 432 4.31 6.63 -5.13
C PRO A 432 5.55 5.87 -4.64
N VAL A 433 6.25 5.24 -5.58
CA VAL A 433 7.43 4.41 -5.31
C VAL A 433 8.66 5.07 -5.88
N LEU A 434 9.70 5.19 -5.09
CA LEU A 434 10.98 5.76 -5.49
C LEU A 434 12.08 4.69 -5.42
N SER A 435 12.74 4.45 -6.53
CA SER A 435 13.87 3.52 -6.59
C SER A 435 14.91 4.00 -7.60
N ARG A 436 16.15 4.15 -7.12
CA ARG A 436 17.30 4.56 -7.94
C ARG A 436 17.09 5.88 -8.70
N GLY A 437 16.45 6.84 -8.04
CA GLY A 437 16.10 8.14 -8.60
C GLY A 437 14.94 8.12 -9.58
N LEU A 438 14.27 7.00 -9.77
CA LEU A 438 13.08 6.86 -10.60
C LEU A 438 11.81 6.81 -9.75
N LEU A 439 10.85 7.65 -10.12
CA LEU A 439 9.56 7.74 -9.46
C LEU A 439 8.50 6.99 -10.28
N TYR A 440 7.85 6.01 -9.65
CA TYR A 440 6.75 5.25 -10.24
C TYR A 440 5.43 5.70 -9.61
N VAL A 441 4.50 6.12 -10.47
CA VAL A 441 3.20 6.65 -10.06
C VAL A 441 2.09 5.87 -10.72
N VAL A 442 1.11 5.46 -9.93
CA VAL A 442 -0.06 4.72 -10.41
C VAL A 442 -1.22 5.68 -10.61
N GLN A 443 -1.68 5.81 -11.84
CA GLN A 443 -2.94 6.44 -12.21
C GLN A 443 -4.03 5.36 -12.17
N ASN A 444 -4.93 5.42 -11.19
CA ASN A 444 -5.89 4.34 -10.92
C ASN A 444 -7.14 4.38 -11.80
N THR A 445 -7.56 5.58 -12.23
CA THR A 445 -8.73 5.80 -13.07
C THR A 445 -8.35 6.54 -14.36
N ARG A 446 -9.30 6.71 -15.25
CA ARG A 446 -9.09 7.54 -16.45
C ARG A 446 -8.88 9.00 -16.08
N ASP A 447 -7.95 9.64 -16.72
CA ASP A 447 -7.75 11.09 -16.70
C ASP A 447 -8.99 11.76 -17.33
N PHE A 448 -9.67 12.59 -16.58
CA PHE A 448 -10.91 13.21 -17.04
C PHE A 448 -10.67 14.42 -17.97
N GLN A 449 -9.43 14.88 -18.13
CA GLN A 449 -9.06 15.90 -19.13
C GLN A 449 -8.72 15.26 -20.48
N THR A 450 -8.01 14.12 -20.46
CA THR A 450 -7.49 13.49 -21.69
C THR A 450 -8.22 12.19 -22.07
N GLY A 451 -9.01 11.62 -21.17
CA GLY A 451 -9.67 10.32 -21.33
C GLY A 451 -8.72 9.11 -21.28
N VAL A 452 -7.46 9.33 -20.96
CA VAL A 452 -6.39 8.31 -21.01
C VAL A 452 -6.19 7.62 -19.66
N GLY A 453 -5.88 6.32 -19.67
CA GLY A 453 -5.58 5.51 -18.48
C GLY A 453 -6.66 4.47 -18.15
N PRO A 454 -6.52 3.69 -17.06
CA PRO A 454 -5.44 3.75 -16.04
C PRO A 454 -4.04 3.39 -16.58
N ARG A 455 -2.98 3.89 -15.91
CA ARG A 455 -1.58 3.69 -16.29
C ARG A 455 -0.65 3.58 -15.09
N LEU A 456 0.43 2.84 -15.25
CA LEU A 456 1.64 2.95 -14.43
C LEU A 456 2.63 3.84 -15.19
N ARG A 457 3.17 4.85 -14.52
CA ARG A 457 4.04 5.87 -15.11
C ARG A 457 5.37 5.92 -14.39
N CYS A 458 6.46 6.10 -15.14
CA CYS A 458 7.80 6.27 -14.60
C CYS A 458 8.34 7.66 -14.96
N TYR A 459 8.91 8.32 -13.97
CA TYR A 459 9.50 9.65 -14.09
C TYR A 459 10.92 9.65 -13.57
N ASP A 460 11.79 10.46 -14.21
CA ASP A 460 13.18 10.65 -13.80
C ASP A 460 13.28 11.82 -12.80
N LEU A 461 13.66 11.51 -11.56
CA LEU A 461 14.02 12.49 -10.53
C LEU A 461 15.53 12.60 -10.31
N ARG A 462 16.36 11.97 -11.14
CA ARG A 462 17.84 12.12 -11.07
C ARG A 462 18.24 13.57 -11.35
N ALA A 463 19.10 14.12 -10.48
CA ALA A 463 19.53 15.52 -10.57
C ALA A 463 20.46 15.80 -11.78
#